data_6c65d6c693a17fe98f55761fc36e9615
#
_entry.id   6c65d6c693a17fe98f55761fc36e9615
#
_cell.length_a   1.000
_cell.length_b   1.000
_cell.length_c   1.000
_cell.angle_alpha   90.00
_cell.angle_beta   90.00
_cell.angle_gamma   90.00
#
_symmetry.space_group_name_H-M   'P 1'
#
loop_
_entity.id
_entity.type
_entity.pdbx_description
1 polymer ?
#
loop_
_entity_poly.entity_id
_entity_poly.type
_entity_poly.pdbx_seq_one_letter_code
_entity_poly.pdbx_strand_id
1 'polypeptide(L)'
;SVFWANSARSLFFIKRAPSEGGDDNVVEVAMTHKKSNTGRLMAPIGLRMTFDSRRTTIQNMDLASSTLSTTLPLWQRMRALVAARPMSVEDMALELDAQAKSVARAVQRMNIFRRGGDGRIWLSSQLSAASAPAEGEDRF
;
A
#
# COMPACT_ATOMS: atom_id res chain seq x y z
N SER A 1 17.49 -18.27 -12.19
CA SER A 1 18.95 -18.29 -12.12
C SER A 1 19.47 -16.99 -11.52
N VAL A 2 20.33 -17.08 -10.50
CA VAL A 2 20.94 -15.95 -9.78
C VAL A 2 21.77 -15.06 -10.72
N PHE A 3 22.38 -15.65 -11.75
CA PHE A 3 23.20 -14.94 -12.73
C PHE A 3 22.44 -13.84 -13.47
N TRP A 4 21.26 -14.13 -13.98
CA TRP A 4 20.43 -13.14 -14.68
C TRP A 4 20.00 -11.98 -13.78
N ALA A 5 19.61 -12.26 -12.53
CA ALA A 5 19.26 -11.22 -11.59
C ALA A 5 20.44 -10.28 -11.26
N ASN A 6 21.67 -10.81 -11.22
CA ASN A 6 22.87 -10.00 -10.96
C ASN A 6 23.28 -9.16 -12.17
N SER A 7 23.07 -9.65 -13.38
CA SER A 7 23.43 -8.97 -14.64
C SER A 7 22.41 -7.91 -15.06
N ALA A 8 21.16 -8.04 -14.64
CA ALA A 8 20.11 -7.07 -14.97
C ALA A 8 20.34 -5.72 -14.27
N ARG A 9 20.24 -4.62 -15.00
CA ARG A 9 20.29 -3.25 -14.45
C ARG A 9 19.04 -2.90 -13.66
N SER A 10 17.88 -3.40 -14.11
CA SER A 10 16.61 -3.26 -13.42
C SER A 10 15.87 -4.59 -13.46
N LEU A 11 15.22 -4.94 -12.34
CA LEU A 11 14.43 -6.16 -12.21
C LEU A 11 13.03 -5.81 -11.71
N PHE A 12 12.03 -6.23 -12.45
CA PHE A 12 10.63 -6.12 -12.06
C PHE A 12 10.05 -7.50 -11.80
N PHE A 13 9.30 -7.61 -10.73
CA PHE A 13 8.52 -8.79 -10.41
C PHE A 13 7.05 -8.49 -10.70
N ILE A 14 6.40 -9.39 -11.48
CA ILE A 14 4.99 -9.26 -11.84
C ILE A 14 4.22 -10.38 -11.14
N LYS A 15 3.18 -10.02 -10.40
CA LYS A 15 2.25 -10.95 -9.77
C LYS A 15 0.86 -10.72 -10.35
N ARG A 16 0.24 -11.78 -10.85
CA ARG A 16 -1.15 -11.78 -11.30
C ARG A 16 -2.08 -12.04 -10.12
N ALA A 17 -3.25 -11.40 -10.09
CA ALA A 17 -4.33 -11.74 -9.17
C ALA A 17 -4.85 -13.14 -9.46
N PRO A 18 -5.30 -13.90 -8.44
CA PRO A 18 -6.01 -15.14 -8.65
C PRO A 18 -7.28 -14.87 -9.49
N SER A 19 -7.54 -15.73 -10.47
CA SER A 19 -8.82 -15.71 -11.20
C SER A 19 -9.82 -16.60 -10.44
N GLU A 20 -10.45 -16.04 -9.42
CA GLU A 20 -11.53 -16.71 -8.71
C GLU A 20 -12.86 -16.37 -9.40
N GLY A 21 -13.28 -17.19 -10.37
CA GLY A 21 -14.60 -17.09 -11.02
C GLY A 21 -14.88 -15.76 -11.74
N GLY A 22 -13.84 -15.00 -12.03
CA GLY A 22 -13.91 -13.70 -12.69
C GLY A 22 -13.99 -13.81 -14.20
N ASP A 23 -14.26 -12.69 -14.84
CA ASP A 23 -14.26 -12.54 -16.29
C ASP A 23 -12.86 -12.87 -16.84
N ASP A 24 -12.74 -13.93 -17.65
CA ASP A 24 -11.49 -14.33 -18.30
C ASP A 24 -10.87 -13.23 -19.17
N ASN A 25 -11.68 -12.24 -19.53
CA ASN A 25 -11.25 -11.07 -20.27
C ASN A 25 -10.58 -9.98 -19.40
N VAL A 26 -10.52 -10.15 -18.08
CA VAL A 26 -9.89 -9.18 -17.16
C VAL A 26 -8.69 -9.82 -16.48
N VAL A 27 -7.55 -9.15 -16.57
CA VAL A 27 -6.31 -9.56 -15.89
C VAL A 27 -5.81 -8.41 -15.02
N GLU A 28 -5.66 -8.67 -13.73
CA GLU A 28 -5.07 -7.73 -12.78
C GLU A 28 -3.67 -8.17 -12.41
N VAL A 29 -2.72 -7.25 -12.46
CA VAL A 29 -1.32 -7.52 -12.11
C VAL A 29 -0.76 -6.42 -11.22
N ALA A 30 0.14 -6.83 -10.31
CA ALA A 30 1.01 -5.93 -9.57
C ALA A 30 2.43 -6.05 -10.12
N MET A 31 3.01 -4.92 -10.48
CA MET A 31 4.41 -4.84 -10.91
C MET A 31 5.23 -4.18 -9.80
N THR A 32 6.22 -4.89 -9.28
CA THR A 32 7.10 -4.42 -8.20
C THR A 32 8.53 -4.32 -8.71
N HIS A 33 9.14 -3.15 -8.58
CA HIS A 33 10.54 -2.93 -8.91
C HIS A 33 11.43 -3.47 -7.78
N LYS A 34 12.15 -4.58 -8.04
CA LYS A 34 12.95 -5.30 -7.04
C LYS A 34 14.42 -4.92 -7.02
N LYS A 35 14.96 -4.44 -8.13
CA LYS A 35 16.37 -4.06 -8.26
C LYS A 35 16.50 -2.88 -9.23
N SER A 36 17.33 -1.92 -8.86
CA SER A 36 17.80 -0.85 -9.75
C SER A 36 19.27 -0.59 -9.47
N ASN A 37 20.09 -0.58 -10.52
CA ASN A 37 21.51 -0.18 -10.42
C ASN A 37 21.72 1.31 -10.71
N THR A 38 20.68 2.01 -11.20
CA THR A 38 20.79 3.38 -11.72
C THR A 38 20.01 4.40 -10.90
N GLY A 39 19.26 3.98 -9.88
CA GLY A 39 18.45 4.91 -9.10
C GLY A 39 17.58 4.24 -8.03
N ARG A 40 16.62 5.01 -7.53
CA ARG A 40 15.67 4.55 -6.51
C ARG A 40 14.71 3.51 -7.11
N LEU A 41 14.28 2.57 -6.27
CA LEU A 41 13.20 1.66 -6.64
C LEU A 41 11.91 2.45 -6.86
N MET A 42 11.18 2.12 -7.92
CA MET A 42 9.85 2.68 -8.18
C MET A 42 8.83 2.11 -7.20
N ALA A 43 7.80 2.89 -6.89
CA ALA A 43 6.64 2.39 -6.17
C ALA A 43 5.97 1.25 -6.94
N PRO A 44 5.36 0.26 -6.26
CA PRO A 44 4.57 -0.76 -6.91
C PRO A 44 3.43 -0.16 -7.74
N ILE A 45 3.18 -0.73 -8.91
CA ILE A 45 2.15 -0.29 -9.85
C ILE A 45 1.13 -1.42 -10.00
N GLY A 46 -0.15 -1.09 -9.86
CA GLY A 46 -1.26 -1.97 -10.19
C GLY A 46 -1.79 -1.68 -11.59
N LEU A 47 -1.98 -2.72 -12.38
CA LEU A 47 -2.55 -2.62 -13.72
C LEU A 47 -3.72 -3.58 -13.86
N ARG A 48 -4.82 -3.06 -14.40
CA ARG A 48 -5.96 -3.86 -14.87
C ARG A 48 -5.97 -3.83 -16.39
N MET A 49 -5.90 -5.01 -16.99
CA MET A 49 -5.98 -5.23 -18.43
C MET A 49 -7.32 -5.86 -18.75
N THR A 50 -8.06 -5.23 -19.65
CA THR A 50 -9.34 -5.75 -20.15
C THR A 50 -9.16 -6.07 -21.63
N PHE A 51 -9.48 -7.31 -22.00
CA PHE A 51 -9.38 -7.82 -23.36
C PHE A 51 -10.78 -7.87 -23.97
N ASP A 52 -10.96 -7.17 -25.05
CA ASP A 52 -12.16 -7.16 -25.87
C ASP A 52 -11.78 -7.76 -27.25
N SER A 53 -12.76 -8.19 -28.03
CA SER A 53 -12.54 -8.76 -29.37
C SER A 53 -11.77 -7.84 -30.33
N ARG A 54 -11.76 -6.53 -30.08
CA ARG A 54 -11.15 -5.50 -30.95
C ARG A 54 -10.02 -4.74 -30.31
N ARG A 55 -9.89 -4.72 -28.98
CA ARG A 55 -8.90 -3.91 -28.27
C ARG A 55 -8.53 -4.48 -26.92
N THR A 56 -7.33 -4.13 -26.46
CA THR A 56 -6.90 -4.31 -25.08
C THR A 56 -6.84 -2.95 -24.41
N THR A 57 -7.52 -2.80 -23.28
CA THR A 57 -7.46 -1.59 -22.47
C THR A 57 -6.59 -1.85 -21.24
N ILE A 58 -5.65 -0.95 -20.95
CA ILE A 58 -4.81 -1.03 -19.76
C ILE A 58 -5.08 0.21 -18.90
N GLN A 59 -5.39 -0.01 -17.63
CA GLN A 59 -5.68 1.04 -16.66
C GLN A 59 -4.86 0.85 -15.40
N ASN A 60 -4.48 1.96 -14.76
CA ASN A 60 -3.93 1.90 -13.41
C ASN A 60 -5.02 1.49 -12.42
N MET A 61 -4.65 0.65 -11.44
CA MET A 61 -5.53 0.26 -10.34
C MET A 61 -4.85 0.51 -8.99
N ASP A 62 -5.64 0.78 -7.97
CA ASP A 62 -5.14 0.89 -6.62
C ASP A 62 -4.88 -0.51 -6.04
N LEU A 63 -3.61 -0.78 -5.74
CA LEU A 63 -3.19 -2.05 -5.15
C LEU A 63 -3.65 -2.19 -3.69
N ALA A 64 -3.85 -1.09 -2.95
CA ALA A 64 -4.21 -1.15 -1.55
C ALA A 64 -5.60 -1.75 -1.30
N SER A 65 -6.52 -1.52 -2.24
CA SER A 65 -7.91 -2.01 -2.22
C SER A 65 -8.10 -3.34 -2.97
N SER A 66 -7.04 -3.94 -3.48
CA SER A 66 -7.10 -5.15 -4.33
C SER A 66 -6.60 -6.41 -3.61
N THR A 67 -6.89 -7.59 -4.19
CA THR A 67 -6.33 -8.88 -3.75
C THR A 67 -4.80 -8.93 -3.85
N LEU A 68 -4.20 -8.00 -4.59
CA LEU A 68 -2.75 -7.85 -4.74
C LEU A 68 -2.11 -6.95 -3.66
N SER A 69 -2.88 -6.47 -2.68
CA SER A 69 -2.39 -5.59 -1.60
C SER A 69 -1.20 -6.19 -0.83
N THR A 70 -1.10 -7.53 -0.76
CA THR A 70 0.04 -8.24 -0.14
C THR A 70 1.37 -7.99 -0.85
N THR A 71 1.38 -7.50 -2.08
CA THR A 71 2.61 -7.12 -2.82
C THR A 71 3.17 -5.77 -2.36
N LEU A 72 2.34 -4.95 -1.69
CA LEU A 72 2.76 -3.68 -1.13
C LEU A 72 3.66 -3.87 0.09
N PRO A 73 4.64 -2.99 0.32
CA PRO A 73 5.38 -2.92 1.57
C PRO A 73 4.43 -2.79 2.77
N LEU A 74 4.80 -3.38 3.90
CA LEU A 74 3.97 -3.40 5.11
C LEU A 74 3.46 -1.99 5.50
N TRP A 75 4.32 -0.98 5.46
CA TRP A 75 3.94 0.39 5.83
C TRP A 75 2.86 1.02 4.92
N GLN A 76 2.82 0.65 3.62
CA GLN A 76 1.77 1.11 2.70
C GLN A 76 0.43 0.45 3.02
N ARG A 77 0.45 -0.84 3.34
CA ARG A 77 -0.74 -1.57 3.80
C ARG A 77 -1.27 -0.99 5.11
N MET A 78 -0.38 -0.72 6.07
CA MET A 78 -0.71 -0.04 7.33
C MET A 78 -1.32 1.34 7.08
N ARG A 79 -0.74 2.14 6.16
CA ARG A 79 -1.26 3.46 5.82
C ARG A 79 -2.70 3.40 5.32
N ALA A 80 -3.03 2.43 4.46
CA ALA A 80 -4.39 2.25 3.94
C ALA A 80 -5.38 1.95 5.06
N LEU A 81 -5.03 1.07 6.01
CA LEU A 81 -5.88 0.77 7.17
C LEU A 81 -6.07 1.96 8.10
N VAL A 82 -4.98 2.62 8.47
CA VAL A 82 -5.02 3.77 9.40
C VAL A 82 -5.74 4.97 8.77
N ALA A 83 -5.69 5.13 7.44
CA ALA A 83 -6.46 6.16 6.74
C ALA A 83 -7.97 5.98 6.90
N ALA A 84 -8.44 4.73 6.97
CA ALA A 84 -9.85 4.42 7.21
C ALA A 84 -10.25 4.61 8.68
N ARG A 85 -9.40 4.15 9.61
CA ARG A 85 -9.64 4.28 11.06
C ARG A 85 -8.34 4.16 11.86
N PRO A 86 -8.17 4.90 12.97
CA PRO A 86 -7.04 4.68 13.88
C PRO A 86 -7.14 3.32 14.57
N MET A 87 -6.00 2.64 14.72
CA MET A 87 -5.94 1.25 15.22
C MET A 87 -4.79 1.05 16.19
N SER A 88 -4.91 0.04 17.07
CA SER A 88 -3.77 -0.43 17.87
C SER A 88 -2.76 -1.18 17.00
N VAL A 89 -1.55 -1.38 17.51
CA VAL A 89 -0.52 -2.19 16.82
C VAL A 89 -0.97 -3.64 16.69
N GLU A 90 -1.66 -4.15 17.70
CA GLU A 90 -2.16 -5.52 17.79
C GLU A 90 -3.26 -5.77 16.75
N ASP A 91 -4.26 -4.88 16.68
CA ASP A 91 -5.35 -4.99 15.70
C ASP A 91 -4.81 -4.89 14.27
N MET A 92 -3.87 -3.97 14.05
CA MET A 92 -3.20 -3.81 12.75
C MET A 92 -2.42 -5.05 12.33
N ALA A 93 -1.73 -5.69 13.29
CA ALA A 93 -0.99 -6.92 13.06
C ALA A 93 -1.94 -8.07 12.67
N LEU A 94 -3.08 -8.15 13.33
CA LEU A 94 -4.09 -9.15 13.03
C LEU A 94 -4.71 -8.95 11.64
N GLU A 95 -5.16 -7.73 11.31
CA GLU A 95 -5.77 -7.45 10.00
C GLU A 95 -4.80 -7.62 8.82
N LEU A 96 -3.51 -7.37 9.05
CA LEU A 96 -2.49 -7.47 8.00
C LEU A 96 -1.84 -8.86 7.90
N ASP A 97 -2.22 -9.80 8.78
CA ASP A 97 -1.53 -11.08 8.95
C ASP A 97 -0.01 -10.87 9.08
N ALA A 98 0.38 -10.00 10.00
CA ALA A 98 1.76 -9.57 10.20
C ALA A 98 2.15 -9.69 11.67
N GLN A 99 3.44 -9.83 11.92
CA GLN A 99 3.94 -9.83 13.30
C GLN A 99 3.81 -8.44 13.93
N ALA A 100 3.27 -8.34 15.14
CA ALA A 100 3.12 -7.09 15.89
C ALA A 100 4.46 -6.32 16.03
N LYS A 101 5.58 -7.05 16.22
CA LYS A 101 6.92 -6.47 16.25
C LYS A 101 7.31 -5.77 14.94
N SER A 102 6.90 -6.32 13.79
CA SER A 102 7.16 -5.72 12.47
C SER A 102 6.32 -4.46 12.27
N VAL A 103 5.05 -4.49 12.70
CA VAL A 103 4.15 -3.32 12.69
C VAL A 103 4.71 -2.21 13.58
N ALA A 104 5.09 -2.52 14.84
CA ALA A 104 5.68 -1.56 15.76
C ALA A 104 6.95 -0.91 15.21
N ARG A 105 7.84 -1.70 14.59
CA ARG A 105 9.04 -1.16 13.92
C ARG A 105 8.71 -0.23 12.75
N ALA A 106 7.69 -0.57 11.96
CA ALA A 106 7.26 0.28 10.85
C ALA A 106 6.71 1.61 11.37
N VAL A 107 5.92 1.61 12.44
CA VAL A 107 5.43 2.84 13.11
C VAL A 107 6.59 3.72 13.56
N GLN A 108 7.62 3.13 14.18
CA GLN A 108 8.78 3.90 14.65
C GLN A 108 9.65 4.48 13.53
N ARG A 109 9.78 3.75 12.41
CA ARG A 109 10.64 4.16 11.28
C ARG A 109 10.00 5.17 10.35
N MET A 110 8.66 5.16 10.25
CA MET A 110 7.93 5.96 9.27
C MET A 110 7.31 7.19 9.94
N ASN A 111 7.78 8.37 9.58
CA ASN A 111 7.29 9.64 10.13
C ASN A 111 5.80 9.95 9.81
N ILE A 112 5.19 9.14 8.94
CA ILE A 112 3.77 9.27 8.59
C ILE A 112 2.83 8.75 9.68
N PHE A 113 3.34 7.95 10.63
CA PHE A 113 2.56 7.39 11.73
C PHE A 113 2.84 8.12 13.04
N ARG A 114 1.82 8.32 13.84
CA ARG A 114 1.89 8.87 15.19
C ARG A 114 1.03 8.05 16.14
N ARG A 115 1.47 7.92 17.38
CA ARG A 115 0.68 7.31 18.44
C ARG A 115 -0.11 8.42 19.14
N GLY A 116 -1.44 8.29 19.19
CA GLY A 116 -2.31 9.16 19.97
C GLY A 116 -2.24 8.87 21.47
N GLY A 117 -2.84 9.75 22.28
CA GLY A 117 -2.93 9.58 23.73
C GLY A 117 -3.77 8.35 24.15
N ASP A 118 -4.62 7.86 23.27
CA ASP A 118 -5.43 6.64 23.40
C ASP A 118 -4.65 5.35 23.06
N GLY A 119 -3.36 5.45 22.74
CA GLY A 119 -2.50 4.34 22.34
C GLY A 119 -2.67 3.89 20.90
N ARG A 120 -3.63 4.42 20.16
CA ARG A 120 -3.88 4.08 18.75
C ARG A 120 -2.90 4.78 17.83
N ILE A 121 -2.68 4.19 16.67
CA ILE A 121 -1.84 4.75 15.61
C ILE A 121 -2.71 5.56 14.65
N TRP A 122 -2.24 6.75 14.36
CA TRP A 122 -2.87 7.74 13.48
C TRP A 122 -1.92 8.09 12.35
N LEU A 123 -2.44 8.59 11.24
CA LEU A 123 -1.62 9.31 10.28
C LEU A 123 -1.28 10.71 10.82
N SER A 124 -0.05 11.15 10.62
CA SER A 124 0.40 12.48 11.06
C SER A 124 -0.52 13.61 10.56
N SER A 125 -1.06 13.47 9.34
CA SER A 125 -2.02 14.42 8.76
C SER A 125 -3.36 14.45 9.47
N GLN A 126 -3.84 13.32 9.96
CA GLN A 126 -5.12 13.23 10.69
C GLN A 126 -5.02 13.84 12.09
N LEU A 127 -3.91 13.60 12.78
CA LEU A 127 -3.69 14.12 14.13
C LEU A 127 -3.57 15.66 14.13
N SER A 128 -2.93 16.21 13.10
CA SER A 128 -2.82 17.65 12.89
C SER A 128 -4.17 18.32 12.63
N ALA A 129 -5.07 17.64 11.92
CA ALA A 129 -6.42 18.14 11.66
C ALA A 129 -7.32 18.07 12.90
N ALA A 130 -7.14 17.04 13.75
CA ALA A 130 -7.92 16.87 14.98
C ALA A 130 -7.50 17.84 16.11
N SER A 131 -6.28 18.40 16.04
CA SER A 131 -5.75 19.36 17.01
C SER A 131 -5.88 20.83 16.58
N ALA A 132 -6.46 21.12 15.41
CA ALA A 132 -6.80 22.48 15.03
C ALA A 132 -7.96 22.97 15.93
N PRO A 133 -7.82 24.09 16.66
CA PRO A 133 -8.92 24.65 17.43
C PRO A 133 -10.04 25.02 16.46
N ALA A 134 -11.27 24.65 16.79
CA ALA A 134 -12.44 25.18 16.11
C ALA A 134 -12.36 26.73 16.21
N GLU A 135 -12.04 27.38 15.09
CA GLU A 135 -12.13 28.83 15.03
C GLU A 135 -13.60 29.19 15.29
N GLY A 136 -13.80 29.78 16.48
CA GLY A 136 -15.09 30.22 16.94
C GLY A 136 -15.73 31.16 15.94
N GLU A 137 -16.93 30.84 15.52
CA GLU A 137 -17.91 31.82 15.06
C GLU A 137 -18.16 32.79 16.18
N ASP A 138 -17.48 33.93 16.15
CA ASP A 138 -17.88 35.14 16.83
C ASP A 138 -17.92 36.25 15.78
N ARG A 139 -19.08 36.41 15.17
CA ARG A 139 -19.46 37.61 14.47
C ARG A 139 -20.79 38.10 15.02
N PHE A 140 -20.67 39.06 15.94
CA PHE A 140 -21.73 40.02 16.17
C PHE A 140 -21.90 40.96 14.98
#